data_e013122341f4a21c9327270d9e11b5e3
#
_entry.id   e013122341f4a21c9327270d9e11b5e3
#
_cell.length_a   1.000
_cell.length_b   1.000
_cell.length_c   1.000
_cell.angle_alpha   90.00
_cell.angle_beta   90.00
_cell.angle_gamma   90.00
#
_symmetry.space_group_name_H-M   'P 1'
#
loop_
_entity.id
_entity.type
_entity.pdbx_description
1 polymer ?
#
loop_
_entity_poly.entity_id
_entity_poly.type
_entity_poly.pdbx_seq_one_letter_code
_entity_poly.pdbx_strand_id
1 'polypeptide(L)'
;SLYPLMSEGVGNIDGVTPSAPNDLQSFSGQITNLIFLLSSQCKGAVAISEYFIALNYYVVKEFGEKWYDYLYSPTTTEFCGIHRTVKDNILKAFKQFVWGINQPAGNRSYQSPFTNISYYDKTYFDSLFGEFYYPDGSKPEWKAIDTLQRLFMKWFNRIRLKQVLTFPVETFAMVHDGNDIVDKEYKDLCAEMYAEGHSFFTYISESADSLASCCRLRNELAENTFNPTSGFTGVRTGSGNVITLQINRTVQD
;
A
#
# COMPACT_ATOMS: atom_id res chain seq x y z
N SER A 1 -2.36 2.48 -11.18
CA SER A 1 -2.70 1.10 -10.84
C SER A 1 -1.49 0.18 -10.88
N LEU A 2 -1.51 -0.87 -10.05
CA LEU A 2 -0.49 -1.93 -10.05
C LEU A 2 -0.83 -3.08 -11.01
N TYR A 3 -1.97 -3.02 -11.69
CA TYR A 3 -2.37 -4.09 -12.62
C TYR A 3 -1.34 -4.35 -13.75
N PRO A 4 -0.78 -3.31 -14.43
CA PRO A 4 0.26 -3.54 -15.43
C PRO A 4 1.52 -4.20 -14.85
N LEU A 5 1.89 -3.86 -13.60
CA LEU A 5 3.00 -4.53 -12.91
C LEU A 5 2.75 -6.03 -12.73
N MET A 6 1.51 -6.41 -12.39
CA MET A 6 1.14 -7.82 -12.19
C MET A 6 1.05 -8.62 -13.49
N SER A 7 0.64 -7.98 -14.60
CA SER A 7 0.44 -8.64 -15.90
C SER A 7 1.68 -8.62 -16.79
N GLU A 8 2.47 -7.54 -16.76
CA GLU A 8 3.54 -7.29 -17.72
C GLU A 8 4.90 -7.02 -17.07
N GLY A 9 4.91 -6.60 -15.79
CA GLY A 9 6.10 -6.15 -15.07
C GLY A 9 6.34 -4.64 -15.18
N VAL A 10 7.44 -4.15 -14.61
CA VAL A 10 7.84 -2.74 -14.72
C VAL A 10 8.34 -2.48 -16.13
N GLY A 11 7.52 -1.74 -16.92
CA GLY A 11 7.71 -1.57 -18.34
C GLY A 11 8.97 -0.85 -18.81
N ASN A 12 9.20 -1.04 -20.04
CA ASN A 12 10.01 -0.44 -21.09
C ASN A 12 11.12 0.54 -20.71
N ILE A 13 12.27 -0.02 -20.43
CA ILE A 13 13.53 0.54 -20.94
C ILE A 13 13.83 -0.27 -22.20
N ASP A 14 13.99 0.38 -23.34
CA ASP A 14 14.29 -0.26 -24.63
C ASP A 14 15.36 -1.36 -24.48
N GLY A 15 14.99 -2.61 -24.75
CA GLY A 15 15.86 -3.76 -24.70
C GLY A 15 15.96 -4.52 -23.38
N VAL A 16 15.38 -4.05 -22.28
CA VAL A 16 15.33 -4.75 -20.99
C VAL A 16 13.93 -4.60 -20.37
N THR A 17 13.00 -5.41 -20.82
CA THR A 17 11.67 -5.47 -20.20
C THR A 17 11.69 -6.62 -19.19
N PRO A 18 11.68 -6.35 -17.86
CA PRO A 18 11.48 -7.42 -16.90
C PRO A 18 10.07 -7.98 -17.08
N SER A 19 9.96 -9.30 -17.15
CA SER A 19 8.67 -10.00 -17.15
C SER A 19 7.92 -9.69 -15.84
N ALA A 20 6.60 -9.95 -15.85
CA ALA A 20 5.79 -9.86 -14.63
C ALA A 20 6.46 -10.63 -13.46
N PRO A 21 6.34 -10.15 -12.23
CA PRO A 21 6.87 -10.85 -11.06
C PRO A 21 6.28 -12.27 -10.96
N ASN A 22 7.11 -13.23 -10.54
CA ASN A 22 6.67 -14.61 -10.38
C ASN A 22 6.38 -15.00 -8.94
N ASP A 23 6.94 -14.27 -7.97
CA ASP A 23 6.88 -14.53 -6.55
C ASP A 23 6.88 -13.23 -5.72
N LEU A 24 6.71 -13.36 -4.40
CA LEU A 24 6.70 -12.24 -3.45
C LEU A 24 8.00 -11.42 -3.48
N GLN A 25 9.14 -12.04 -3.69
CA GLN A 25 10.43 -11.36 -3.66
C GLN A 25 10.63 -10.51 -4.93
N SER A 26 10.33 -11.08 -6.09
CA SER A 26 10.38 -10.36 -7.37
C SER A 26 9.37 -9.22 -7.40
N PHE A 27 8.16 -9.43 -6.87
CA PHE A 27 7.16 -8.37 -6.71
C PHE A 27 7.69 -7.23 -5.84
N SER A 28 8.26 -7.53 -4.67
CA SER A 28 8.81 -6.51 -3.76
C SER A 28 9.95 -5.70 -4.39
N GLY A 29 10.77 -6.35 -5.21
CA GLY A 29 11.83 -5.67 -5.98
C GLY A 29 11.25 -4.77 -7.07
N GLN A 30 10.32 -5.29 -7.87
CA GLN A 30 9.75 -4.54 -8.99
C GLN A 30 8.88 -3.35 -8.53
N ILE A 31 8.10 -3.50 -7.46
CA ILE A 31 7.31 -2.38 -6.92
C ILE A 31 8.23 -1.27 -6.39
N THR A 32 9.35 -1.61 -5.78
CA THR A 32 10.36 -0.63 -5.36
C THR A 32 10.93 0.12 -6.55
N ASN A 33 11.28 -0.59 -7.63
CA ASN A 33 11.76 0.03 -8.87
C ASN A 33 10.71 0.93 -9.52
N LEU A 34 9.44 0.50 -9.54
CA LEU A 34 8.33 1.31 -10.03
C LEU A 34 8.20 2.62 -9.24
N ILE A 35 8.32 2.56 -7.91
CA ILE A 35 8.29 3.74 -7.06
C ILE A 35 9.43 4.70 -7.39
N PHE A 36 10.65 4.20 -7.57
CA PHE A 36 11.78 5.03 -7.97
C PHE A 36 11.56 5.67 -9.34
N LEU A 37 11.04 4.90 -10.30
CA LEU A 37 10.71 5.43 -11.63
C LEU A 37 9.67 6.55 -11.55
N LEU A 38 8.53 6.31 -10.90
CA LEU A 38 7.47 7.31 -10.76
C LEU A 38 7.94 8.53 -9.98
N SER A 39 8.71 8.32 -8.91
CA SER A 39 9.23 9.41 -8.09
C SER A 39 10.27 10.26 -8.82
N SER A 40 10.91 9.74 -9.87
CA SER A 40 11.80 10.53 -10.73
C SER A 40 11.05 11.49 -11.64
N GLN A 41 9.82 11.15 -12.00
CA GLN A 41 8.97 11.92 -12.91
C GLN A 41 8.03 12.88 -12.20
N CYS A 42 7.69 12.59 -10.93
CA CYS A 42 6.75 13.37 -10.13
C CYS A 42 7.45 14.06 -8.97
N LYS A 43 7.18 15.36 -8.77
CA LYS A 43 7.74 16.12 -7.63
C LYS A 43 7.08 15.77 -6.29
N GLY A 44 5.87 15.21 -6.31
CA GLY A 44 5.08 14.87 -5.14
C GLY A 44 5.31 13.44 -4.64
N ALA A 45 4.38 12.98 -3.83
CA ALA A 45 4.35 11.63 -3.31
C ALA A 45 3.86 10.62 -4.37
N VAL A 46 4.33 9.40 -4.26
CA VAL A 46 3.83 8.24 -5.01
C VAL A 46 2.89 7.46 -4.09
N ALA A 47 1.60 7.53 -4.33
CA ALA A 47 0.60 6.76 -3.58
C ALA A 47 0.38 5.40 -4.25
N ILE A 48 0.49 4.34 -3.45
CA ILE A 48 0.27 2.96 -3.88
C ILE A 48 -0.92 2.41 -3.10
N SER A 49 -2.11 2.82 -3.52
CA SER A 49 -3.35 2.48 -2.83
C SER A 49 -3.70 1.00 -2.91
N GLU A 50 -3.21 0.30 -3.94
CA GLU A 50 -3.50 -1.12 -4.23
C GLU A 50 -2.41 -2.07 -3.70
N TYR A 51 -1.51 -1.60 -2.82
CA TYR A 51 -0.35 -2.39 -2.39
C TYR A 51 -0.74 -3.77 -1.85
N PHE A 52 -1.69 -3.82 -0.91
CA PHE A 52 -2.12 -5.08 -0.29
C PHE A 52 -2.90 -5.97 -1.24
N ILE A 53 -3.64 -5.38 -2.19
CA ILE A 53 -4.34 -6.12 -3.24
C ILE A 53 -3.33 -6.83 -4.13
N ALA A 54 -2.34 -6.10 -4.65
CA ALA A 54 -1.30 -6.68 -5.49
C ALA A 54 -0.42 -7.68 -4.73
N LEU A 55 -0.06 -7.38 -3.49
CA LEU A 55 0.72 -8.31 -2.66
C LEU A 55 -0.01 -9.63 -2.44
N ASN A 56 -1.34 -9.58 -2.17
CA ASN A 56 -2.14 -10.78 -1.97
C ASN A 56 -2.13 -11.72 -3.18
N TYR A 57 -2.11 -11.18 -4.39
CA TYR A 57 -2.01 -11.99 -5.61
C TYR A 57 -0.77 -12.91 -5.57
N TYR A 58 0.38 -12.38 -5.16
CA TYR A 58 1.61 -13.18 -5.05
C TYR A 58 1.62 -14.08 -3.84
N VAL A 59 0.99 -13.69 -2.72
CA VAL A 59 0.82 -14.57 -1.56
C VAL A 59 -0.05 -15.77 -1.92
N VAL A 60 -1.16 -15.55 -2.62
CA VAL A 60 -2.03 -16.63 -3.11
C VAL A 60 -1.31 -17.53 -4.10
N LYS A 61 -0.56 -16.94 -5.04
CA LYS A 61 0.21 -17.69 -6.04
C LYS A 61 1.27 -18.59 -5.43
N GLU A 62 1.88 -18.17 -4.31
CA GLU A 62 2.96 -18.89 -3.64
C GLU A 62 2.47 -19.89 -2.58
N PHE A 63 1.38 -19.54 -1.85
CA PHE A 63 0.91 -20.31 -0.68
C PHE A 63 -0.54 -20.83 -0.80
N GLY A 64 -1.26 -20.49 -1.87
CA GLY A 64 -2.66 -20.89 -2.09
C GLY A 64 -3.69 -19.92 -1.51
N GLU A 65 -4.96 -20.11 -1.89
CA GLU A 65 -6.05 -19.15 -1.60
C GLU A 65 -6.28 -18.89 -0.11
N LYS A 66 -6.23 -19.92 0.73
CA LYS A 66 -6.51 -19.82 2.18
C LYS A 66 -5.26 -19.76 3.04
N TRP A 67 -4.20 -19.14 2.51
CA TRP A 67 -2.90 -19.02 3.19
C TRP A 67 -3.02 -18.44 4.63
N TYR A 68 -3.98 -17.60 4.90
CA TYR A 68 -4.24 -17.00 6.22
C TYR A 68 -4.68 -18.02 7.29
N ASP A 69 -5.22 -19.17 6.92
CA ASP A 69 -5.61 -20.23 7.86
C ASP A 69 -4.37 -20.99 8.39
N TYR A 70 -3.25 -20.96 7.65
CA TYR A 70 -2.00 -21.60 8.05
C TYR A 70 -0.78 -20.64 8.06
N LEU A 71 -1.06 -19.41 8.46
CA LEU A 71 -0.07 -18.33 8.52
C LEU A 71 1.22 -18.71 9.29
N TYR A 72 1.11 -19.56 10.30
CA TYR A 72 2.21 -20.03 11.13
C TYR A 72 2.74 -21.40 10.76
N SER A 73 2.18 -22.03 9.73
CA SER A 73 2.65 -23.33 9.26
C SER A 73 4.00 -23.19 8.55
N PRO A 74 4.91 -24.16 8.71
CA PRO A 74 6.17 -24.18 7.98
C PRO A 74 5.92 -24.32 6.48
N THR A 75 6.64 -23.56 5.68
CA THR A 75 6.64 -23.67 4.21
C THR A 75 7.67 -24.69 3.76
N THR A 76 7.50 -25.21 2.53
CA THR A 76 8.46 -26.12 1.90
C THR A 76 9.78 -25.46 1.51
N THR A 77 9.88 -24.14 1.61
CA THR A 77 11.10 -23.39 1.29
C THR A 77 12.08 -23.50 2.43
N GLU A 78 12.95 -24.51 2.38
CA GLU A 78 14.08 -24.66 3.26
C GLU A 78 15.28 -23.88 2.69
N PHE A 79 15.75 -22.88 3.41
CA PHE A 79 17.00 -22.20 3.09
C PHE A 79 17.97 -22.37 4.26
N CYS A 80 19.07 -23.05 4.03
CA CYS A 80 20.09 -23.34 5.06
C CYS A 80 19.55 -24.06 6.32
N GLY A 81 18.63 -25.01 6.18
CA GLY A 81 18.07 -25.76 7.31
C GLY A 81 17.07 -24.95 8.18
N ILE A 82 16.67 -23.75 7.76
CA ILE A 82 15.72 -22.92 8.50
C ILE A 82 14.36 -23.05 7.83
N HIS A 83 13.41 -23.65 8.53
CA HIS A 83 12.01 -23.65 8.11
C HIS A 83 11.41 -22.26 8.32
N ARG A 84 10.88 -21.67 7.26
CA ARG A 84 10.13 -20.41 7.32
C ARG A 84 8.64 -20.70 7.30
N THR A 85 7.89 -19.95 8.08
CA THR A 85 6.42 -19.96 8.00
C THR A 85 5.92 -19.07 6.85
N VAL A 86 4.65 -19.20 6.46
CA VAL A 86 4.01 -18.27 5.52
C VAL A 86 4.18 -16.82 5.99
N LYS A 87 3.95 -16.59 7.30
CA LYS A 87 4.16 -15.27 7.92
C LYS A 87 5.59 -14.75 7.73
N ASP A 88 6.61 -15.59 7.92
CA ASP A 88 8.01 -15.16 7.78
C ASP A 88 8.34 -14.72 6.36
N ASN A 89 7.78 -15.39 5.36
CA ASN A 89 7.95 -15.01 3.95
C ASN A 89 7.25 -13.68 3.63
N ILE A 90 6.02 -13.47 4.14
CA ILE A 90 5.31 -12.21 4.02
C ILE A 90 6.08 -11.07 4.72
N LEU A 91 6.56 -11.29 5.95
CA LEU A 91 7.36 -10.30 6.66
C LEU A 91 8.69 -9.99 5.96
N LYS A 92 9.28 -10.96 5.26
CA LYS A 92 10.46 -10.73 4.43
C LYS A 92 10.13 -9.80 3.26
N ALA A 93 8.99 -10.01 2.59
CA ALA A 93 8.52 -9.13 1.53
C ALA A 93 8.27 -7.70 2.04
N PHE A 94 7.62 -7.54 3.20
CA PHE A 94 7.46 -6.24 3.86
C PHE A 94 8.79 -5.55 4.13
N LYS A 95 9.75 -6.30 4.69
CA LYS A 95 11.10 -5.78 4.93
C LYS A 95 11.73 -5.26 3.64
N GLN A 96 11.74 -6.08 2.60
CA GLN A 96 12.35 -5.73 1.32
C GLN A 96 11.73 -4.45 0.75
N PHE A 97 10.40 -4.34 0.78
CA PHE A 97 9.68 -3.16 0.35
C PHE A 97 10.04 -1.92 1.19
N VAL A 98 9.87 -1.99 2.51
CA VAL A 98 10.08 -0.83 3.40
C VAL A 98 11.53 -0.35 3.38
N TRP A 99 12.51 -1.27 3.44
CA TRP A 99 13.93 -0.88 3.37
C TRP A 99 14.28 -0.34 1.99
N GLY A 100 13.72 -0.91 0.93
CA GLY A 100 13.93 -0.43 -0.44
C GLY A 100 13.52 1.03 -0.60
N ILE A 101 12.30 1.38 -0.21
CA ILE A 101 11.77 2.75 -0.37
C ILE A 101 12.37 3.78 0.60
N ASN A 102 13.05 3.35 1.66
CA ASN A 102 13.76 4.26 2.57
C ASN A 102 15.23 4.48 2.19
N GLN A 103 15.68 3.94 1.04
CA GLN A 103 17.01 4.22 0.51
C GLN A 103 17.01 5.57 -0.23
N PRO A 104 18.12 6.31 -0.18
CA PRO A 104 18.28 7.53 -0.98
C PRO A 104 18.21 7.20 -2.48
N ALA A 105 17.42 7.97 -3.22
CA ALA A 105 17.35 7.87 -4.68
C ALA A 105 18.23 8.97 -5.32
N GLY A 106 19.23 8.58 -6.10
CA GLY A 106 20.16 9.51 -6.74
C GLY A 106 19.46 10.52 -7.66
N ASN A 107 18.40 10.12 -8.33
CA ASN A 107 17.58 10.97 -9.21
C ASN A 107 16.69 11.98 -8.44
N ARG A 108 16.67 11.93 -7.10
CA ARG A 108 15.95 12.88 -6.23
C ARG A 108 16.87 13.62 -5.26
N SER A 109 18.10 13.94 -5.66
CA SER A 109 19.07 14.61 -4.80
C SER A 109 19.32 13.85 -3.49
N TYR A 110 19.42 12.53 -3.57
CA TYR A 110 19.62 11.62 -2.44
C TYR A 110 18.50 11.59 -1.40
N GLN A 111 17.30 12.06 -1.74
CA GLN A 111 16.12 11.88 -0.89
C GLN A 111 15.44 10.54 -1.17
N SER A 112 14.92 9.92 -0.14
CA SER A 112 14.05 8.75 -0.30
C SER A 112 12.75 9.13 -1.02
N PRO A 113 12.18 8.26 -1.86
CA PRO A 113 10.92 8.53 -2.54
C PRO A 113 9.79 8.67 -1.52
N PHE A 114 9.04 9.76 -1.62
CA PHE A 114 7.88 9.98 -0.76
C PHE A 114 6.76 9.02 -1.14
N THR A 115 6.62 7.96 -0.37
CA THR A 115 5.71 6.85 -0.67
C THR A 115 4.56 6.81 0.33
N ASN A 116 3.34 6.60 -0.16
CA ASN A 116 2.14 6.41 0.66
C ASN A 116 1.48 5.06 0.33
N ILE A 117 0.98 4.39 1.35
CA ILE A 117 0.09 3.22 1.24
C ILE A 117 -1.23 3.50 1.95
N SER A 118 -2.27 2.78 1.54
CA SER A 118 -3.61 2.93 2.12
C SER A 118 -4.10 1.61 2.69
N TYR A 119 -4.81 1.72 3.80
CA TYR A 119 -5.60 0.66 4.41
C TYR A 119 -7.07 0.99 4.26
N TYR A 120 -7.88 -0.02 4.11
CA TYR A 120 -9.30 0.09 3.87
C TYR A 120 -10.09 -0.69 4.90
N ASP A 121 -11.24 -0.16 5.31
CA ASP A 121 -12.28 -0.95 5.95
C ASP A 121 -13.00 -1.83 4.90
N LYS A 122 -13.89 -2.71 5.38
CA LYS A 122 -14.61 -3.60 4.47
C LYS A 122 -15.48 -2.85 3.46
N THR A 123 -16.08 -1.74 3.86
CA THR A 123 -16.96 -0.93 2.99
C THR A 123 -16.16 -0.32 1.83
N TYR A 124 -14.99 0.23 2.10
CA TYR A 124 -14.08 0.70 1.08
C TYR A 124 -13.59 -0.42 0.17
N PHE A 125 -13.22 -1.56 0.76
CA PHE A 125 -12.76 -2.70 -0.02
C PHE A 125 -13.84 -3.16 -1.00
N ASP A 126 -15.07 -3.35 -0.55
CA ASP A 126 -16.17 -3.81 -1.38
C ASP A 126 -16.47 -2.81 -2.51
N SER A 127 -16.43 -1.50 -2.22
CA SER A 127 -16.67 -0.46 -3.23
C SER A 127 -15.55 -0.35 -4.27
N LEU A 128 -14.30 -0.41 -3.84
CA LEU A 128 -13.16 -0.17 -4.74
C LEU A 128 -12.71 -1.44 -5.48
N PHE A 129 -12.82 -2.59 -4.84
CA PHE A 129 -12.23 -3.85 -5.32
C PHE A 129 -13.23 -4.98 -5.48
N GLY A 130 -14.52 -4.76 -5.21
CA GLY A 130 -15.56 -5.77 -5.37
C GLY A 130 -15.66 -6.35 -6.80
N GLU A 131 -15.40 -5.51 -7.80
CA GLU A 131 -15.39 -5.89 -9.22
C GLU A 131 -13.96 -5.98 -9.80
N PHE A 132 -12.95 -6.00 -8.95
CA PHE A 132 -11.58 -6.17 -9.38
C PHE A 132 -11.26 -7.65 -9.65
N TYR A 133 -10.55 -7.92 -10.75
CA TYR A 133 -10.03 -9.23 -11.10
C TYR A 133 -8.51 -9.17 -11.25
N TYR A 134 -7.84 -10.17 -10.72
CA TYR A 134 -6.42 -10.39 -10.97
C TYR A 134 -6.16 -10.82 -12.43
N PRO A 135 -4.90 -10.78 -12.91
CA PRO A 135 -4.57 -11.21 -14.28
C PRO A 135 -4.94 -12.65 -14.61
N ASP A 136 -5.07 -13.52 -13.62
CA ASP A 136 -5.50 -14.91 -13.76
C ASP A 136 -7.03 -15.10 -13.70
N GLY A 137 -7.79 -14.01 -13.56
CA GLY A 137 -9.25 -14.01 -13.45
C GLY A 137 -9.79 -14.28 -12.05
N SER A 138 -8.97 -14.50 -11.05
CA SER A 138 -9.40 -14.63 -9.66
C SER A 138 -9.74 -13.26 -9.04
N LYS A 139 -10.47 -13.26 -7.92
CA LYS A 139 -10.83 -12.04 -7.16
C LYS A 139 -10.08 -11.96 -5.84
N PRO A 140 -9.77 -10.75 -5.34
CA PRO A 140 -9.25 -10.60 -3.98
C PRO A 140 -10.32 -10.96 -2.95
N GLU A 141 -9.94 -11.69 -1.90
CA GLU A 141 -10.79 -12.02 -0.77
C GLU A 141 -10.53 -11.05 0.39
N TRP A 142 -11.60 -10.47 0.95
CA TRP A 142 -11.48 -9.51 2.05
C TRP A 142 -10.67 -10.03 3.24
N LYS A 143 -10.91 -11.26 3.68
CA LYS A 143 -10.21 -11.85 4.84
C LYS A 143 -8.69 -11.91 4.61
N ALA A 144 -8.26 -12.20 3.39
CA ALA A 144 -6.85 -12.22 3.02
C ALA A 144 -6.24 -10.79 3.08
N ILE A 145 -6.96 -9.81 2.52
CA ILE A 145 -6.52 -8.41 2.49
C ILE A 145 -6.46 -7.84 3.91
N ASP A 146 -7.52 -8.01 4.71
CA ASP A 146 -7.55 -7.56 6.11
C ASP A 146 -6.42 -8.19 6.94
N THR A 147 -6.15 -9.49 6.74
CA THR A 147 -5.02 -10.17 7.40
C THR A 147 -3.67 -9.54 7.03
N LEU A 148 -3.45 -9.21 5.76
CA LEU A 148 -2.20 -8.53 5.32
C LEU A 148 -2.08 -7.13 5.91
N GLN A 149 -3.17 -6.36 5.89
CA GLN A 149 -3.21 -5.01 6.46
C GLN A 149 -2.85 -5.04 7.95
N ARG A 150 -3.53 -5.87 8.75
CA ARG A 150 -3.27 -6.02 10.18
C ARG A 150 -1.85 -6.51 10.48
N LEU A 151 -1.34 -7.44 9.67
CA LEU A 151 0.01 -7.96 9.83
C LEU A 151 1.05 -6.87 9.56
N PHE A 152 0.85 -6.07 8.51
CA PHE A 152 1.75 -4.95 8.18
C PHE A 152 1.72 -3.87 9.26
N MET A 153 0.53 -3.41 9.67
CA MET A 153 0.37 -2.39 10.70
C MET A 153 1.14 -2.75 11.98
N LYS A 154 0.85 -3.94 12.54
CA LYS A 154 1.49 -4.40 13.78
C LYS A 154 2.99 -4.59 13.63
N TRP A 155 3.44 -5.12 12.50
CA TRP A 155 4.86 -5.28 12.23
C TRP A 155 5.56 -3.93 12.04
N PHE A 156 5.01 -3.03 11.23
CA PHE A 156 5.62 -1.76 10.91
C PHE A 156 5.67 -0.81 12.11
N ASN A 157 4.61 -0.78 12.93
CA ASN A 157 4.62 -0.04 14.18
C ASN A 157 5.78 -0.47 15.10
N ARG A 158 5.96 -1.78 15.31
CA ARG A 158 7.06 -2.32 16.12
C ARG A 158 8.45 -1.96 15.58
N ILE A 159 8.61 -1.91 14.28
CA ILE A 159 9.88 -1.52 13.67
C ILE A 159 10.13 -0.03 13.82
N ARG A 160 9.13 0.81 13.61
CA ARG A 160 9.25 2.28 13.76
C ARG A 160 9.57 2.71 15.19
N LEU A 161 9.15 1.96 16.19
CA LEU A 161 9.55 2.19 17.60
C LEU A 161 11.05 1.95 17.85
N LYS A 162 11.71 1.20 16.97
CA LYS A 162 13.14 0.84 17.11
C LYS A 162 14.05 1.57 16.12
N GLN A 163 13.51 2.01 15.00
CA GLN A 163 14.26 2.60 13.88
C GLN A 163 13.50 3.77 13.29
N VAL A 164 14.24 4.81 12.89
CA VAL A 164 13.65 5.94 12.17
C VAL A 164 13.39 5.52 10.72
N LEU A 165 12.13 5.22 10.41
CA LEU A 165 11.65 4.92 9.06
C LEU A 165 10.58 5.93 8.69
N THR A 166 10.84 6.73 7.67
CA THR A 166 9.92 7.79 7.24
C THR A 166 8.81 7.25 6.37
N PHE A 167 9.10 6.24 5.54
CA PHE A 167 8.19 5.70 4.55
C PHE A 167 7.91 4.21 4.76
N PRO A 168 6.73 3.73 4.33
CA PRO A 168 5.64 4.49 3.72
C PRO A 168 4.90 5.37 4.74
N VAL A 169 4.35 6.49 4.27
CA VAL A 169 3.30 7.19 5.00
C VAL A 169 2.03 6.37 4.86
N GLU A 170 1.29 6.23 5.94
CA GLU A 170 0.13 5.35 6.01
C GLU A 170 -1.17 6.17 6.09
N THR A 171 -2.20 5.73 5.37
CA THR A 171 -3.53 6.34 5.38
C THR A 171 -4.56 5.28 5.69
N PHE A 172 -5.37 5.50 6.73
CA PHE A 172 -6.52 4.69 7.08
C PHE A 172 -7.78 5.31 6.51
N ALA A 173 -8.47 4.60 5.63
CA ALA A 173 -9.72 5.05 5.04
C ALA A 173 -10.90 4.32 5.70
N MET A 174 -11.87 5.10 6.21
CA MET A 174 -13.06 4.60 6.90
C MET A 174 -14.31 5.35 6.44
N VAL A 175 -15.42 4.66 6.40
CA VAL A 175 -16.74 5.24 6.12
C VAL A 175 -17.49 5.52 7.41
N HIS A 176 -18.18 6.67 7.48
CA HIS A 176 -19.10 7.01 8.56
C HIS A 176 -20.53 7.24 8.02
N ASP A 177 -21.53 6.95 8.84
CA ASP A 177 -22.96 7.06 8.52
C ASP A 177 -23.61 8.35 9.02
N GLY A 178 -22.81 9.31 9.47
CA GLY A 178 -23.26 10.55 10.10
C GLY A 178 -23.28 10.48 11.64
N ASN A 179 -23.30 9.27 12.22
CA ASN A 179 -23.29 9.07 13.67
C ASN A 179 -21.95 8.45 14.15
N ASP A 180 -21.49 7.43 13.46
CA ASP A 180 -20.26 6.70 13.85
C ASP A 180 -19.59 6.08 12.61
N ILE A 181 -18.40 5.51 12.79
CA ILE A 181 -17.74 4.68 11.77
C ILE A 181 -18.54 3.39 11.59
N VAL A 182 -18.81 3.07 10.31
CA VAL A 182 -19.63 1.90 9.93
C VAL A 182 -18.98 0.60 10.36
N ASP A 183 -17.67 0.45 10.08
CA ASP A 183 -16.89 -0.72 10.49
C ASP A 183 -16.26 -0.46 11.88
N LYS A 184 -16.97 -0.92 12.92
CA LYS A 184 -16.55 -0.75 14.31
C LYS A 184 -15.28 -1.52 14.65
N GLU A 185 -15.12 -2.71 14.09
CA GLU A 185 -13.94 -3.54 14.33
C GLU A 185 -12.68 -2.87 13.77
N TYR A 186 -12.79 -2.27 12.59
CA TYR A 186 -11.69 -1.51 11.99
C TYR A 186 -11.40 -0.20 12.75
N LYS A 187 -12.44 0.49 13.25
CA LYS A 187 -12.31 1.65 14.13
C LYS A 187 -11.51 1.30 15.41
N ASP A 188 -11.87 0.18 16.05
CA ASP A 188 -11.21 -0.28 17.27
C ASP A 188 -9.74 -0.64 16.98
N LEU A 189 -9.45 -1.29 15.86
CA LEU A 189 -8.07 -1.54 15.41
C LEU A 189 -7.29 -0.24 15.23
N CYS A 190 -7.88 0.78 14.61
CA CYS A 190 -7.22 2.08 14.45
C CYS A 190 -6.93 2.73 15.81
N ALA A 191 -7.87 2.66 16.73
CA ALA A 191 -7.68 3.18 18.10
C ALA A 191 -6.58 2.43 18.84
N GLU A 192 -6.51 1.09 18.74
CA GLU A 192 -5.41 0.27 19.26
C GLU A 192 -4.07 0.71 18.70
N MET A 193 -3.97 0.90 17.39
CA MET A 193 -2.73 1.33 16.75
C MET A 193 -2.29 2.73 17.21
N TYR A 194 -3.22 3.67 17.36
CA TYR A 194 -2.89 4.99 17.93
C TYR A 194 -2.41 4.89 19.37
N ALA A 195 -3.05 4.06 20.19
CA ALA A 195 -2.65 3.85 21.60
C ALA A 195 -1.25 3.23 21.70
N GLU A 196 -0.84 2.40 20.75
CA GLU A 196 0.52 1.86 20.65
C GLU A 196 1.56 2.87 20.12
N GLY A 197 1.15 4.10 19.78
CA GLY A 197 2.02 5.14 19.25
C GLY A 197 2.23 5.11 17.74
N HIS A 198 1.38 4.39 17.00
CA HIS A 198 1.44 4.36 15.55
C HIS A 198 1.09 5.74 14.95
N SER A 199 1.85 6.18 13.96
CA SER A 199 1.63 7.45 13.28
C SER A 199 1.12 7.24 11.87
N PHE A 200 -0.15 7.57 11.64
CA PHE A 200 -0.80 7.47 10.33
C PHE A 200 -1.88 8.56 10.17
N PHE A 201 -2.32 8.78 8.94
CA PHE A 201 -3.42 9.68 8.64
C PHE A 201 -4.74 8.90 8.61
N THR A 202 -5.78 9.45 9.23
CA THR A 202 -7.13 8.92 9.16
C THR A 202 -7.93 9.73 8.15
N TYR A 203 -8.55 9.05 7.21
CA TYR A 203 -9.45 9.62 6.23
C TYR A 203 -10.85 9.06 6.47
N ILE A 204 -11.77 9.92 6.88
CA ILE A 204 -13.15 9.56 7.18
C ILE A 204 -14.07 10.22 6.16
N SER A 205 -14.91 9.45 5.50
CA SER A 205 -15.79 9.91 4.43
C SER A 205 -17.20 9.35 4.61
N GLU A 206 -18.20 10.06 4.12
CA GLU A 206 -19.59 9.58 4.09
C GLU A 206 -19.83 8.50 3.02
N SER A 207 -18.93 8.39 2.05
CA SER A 207 -19.01 7.39 0.99
C SER A 207 -17.63 6.82 0.68
N ALA A 208 -17.60 5.59 0.16
CA ALA A 208 -16.39 4.94 -0.32
C ALA A 208 -16.00 5.33 -1.76
N ASP A 209 -16.53 6.45 -2.29
CA ASP A 209 -16.32 6.86 -3.68
C ASP A 209 -15.05 7.66 -3.91
N SER A 210 -14.28 7.90 -2.86
CA SER A 210 -13.09 8.74 -2.94
C SER A 210 -11.87 8.10 -2.30
N LEU A 211 -10.72 8.27 -2.94
CA LEU A 211 -9.43 7.88 -2.42
C LEU A 211 -8.68 9.10 -1.90
N ALA A 212 -8.14 8.99 -0.70
CA ALA A 212 -7.21 9.97 -0.16
C ALA A 212 -5.77 9.52 -0.37
N SER A 213 -4.92 10.46 -0.78
CA SER A 213 -3.47 10.30 -0.75
C SER A 213 -2.86 11.00 0.48
N CYS A 214 -1.57 10.79 0.72
CA CYS A 214 -0.83 11.43 1.82
C CYS A 214 -0.97 12.96 1.85
N CYS A 215 -1.18 13.60 0.70
CA CYS A 215 -1.38 15.05 0.55
C CYS A 215 -2.84 15.47 0.80
N ARG A 216 -3.69 14.57 1.31
CA ARG A 216 -5.13 14.79 1.54
C ARG A 216 -5.89 15.19 0.29
N LEU A 217 -5.38 14.81 -0.87
CA LEU A 217 -6.06 15.02 -2.14
C LEU A 217 -7.17 13.99 -2.26
N ARG A 218 -8.40 14.46 -2.39
CA ARG A 218 -9.57 13.63 -2.66
C ARG A 218 -9.69 13.42 -4.16
N ASN A 219 -9.73 12.15 -4.58
CA ASN A 219 -10.11 11.77 -5.92
C ASN A 219 -11.50 11.15 -5.85
N GLU A 220 -12.48 11.79 -6.43
CA GLU A 220 -13.83 11.23 -6.57
C GLU A 220 -13.80 10.18 -7.67
N LEU A 221 -14.19 8.96 -7.31
CA LEU A 221 -14.16 7.82 -8.23
C LEU A 221 -15.40 7.71 -9.09
N ALA A 222 -16.46 8.50 -8.79
CA ALA A 222 -17.71 8.50 -9.54
C ALA A 222 -17.51 8.80 -11.06
N GLU A 223 -16.43 9.50 -11.41
CA GLU A 223 -16.02 9.74 -12.80
C GLU A 223 -14.88 8.83 -13.26
N ASN A 224 -14.36 7.98 -12.38
CA ASN A 224 -13.20 7.14 -12.60
C ASN A 224 -13.62 5.68 -12.63
N THR A 225 -13.77 5.13 -13.81
CA THR A 225 -14.01 3.70 -13.97
C THR A 225 -12.71 2.93 -13.75
N PHE A 226 -12.76 1.92 -12.88
CA PHE A 226 -11.71 0.92 -12.83
C PHE A 226 -11.70 0.14 -14.15
N ASN A 227 -10.57 0.18 -14.85
CA ASN A 227 -10.36 -0.64 -16.03
C ASN A 227 -9.32 -1.72 -15.68
N PRO A 228 -9.61 -3.02 -15.90
CA PRO A 228 -8.66 -4.11 -15.63
C PRO A 228 -7.30 -3.94 -16.28
N THR A 229 -7.23 -3.28 -17.44
CA THR A 229 -5.98 -3.08 -18.19
C THR A 229 -5.23 -1.81 -17.82
N SER A 230 -5.90 -0.78 -17.32
CA SER A 230 -5.31 0.53 -17.01
C SER A 230 -5.51 0.96 -15.54
N GLY A 231 -6.22 0.15 -14.76
CA GLY A 231 -6.51 0.42 -13.35
C GLY A 231 -7.44 1.61 -13.15
N PHE A 232 -7.23 2.37 -12.09
CA PHE A 232 -7.97 3.61 -11.86
C PHE A 232 -7.57 4.65 -12.90
N THR A 233 -8.43 4.89 -13.88
CA THR A 233 -8.28 5.95 -14.87
C THR A 233 -8.95 7.23 -14.39
N GLY A 234 -8.46 8.39 -14.83
CA GLY A 234 -9.09 9.68 -14.55
C GLY A 234 -8.63 10.37 -13.27
N VAL A 235 -7.63 9.83 -12.55
CA VAL A 235 -7.00 10.55 -11.44
C VAL A 235 -6.32 11.81 -11.96
N ARG A 236 -6.91 12.98 -11.66
CA ARG A 236 -6.46 14.29 -12.16
C ARG A 236 -5.94 15.21 -11.06
N THR A 237 -5.93 14.76 -9.82
CA THR A 237 -5.51 15.57 -8.68
C THR A 237 -4.02 15.40 -8.42
N GLY A 238 -3.37 16.49 -8.09
CA GLY A 238 -1.95 16.52 -7.71
C GLY A 238 -1.66 17.75 -6.87
N SER A 239 -0.56 17.72 -6.11
CA SER A 239 -0.09 18.88 -5.38
C SER A 239 0.87 19.69 -6.25
N GLY A 240 0.53 20.95 -6.51
CA GLY A 240 1.40 21.87 -7.25
C GLY A 240 2.45 22.51 -6.34
N ASN A 241 2.11 22.78 -5.08
CA ASN A 241 3.01 23.39 -4.11
C ASN A 241 2.49 23.21 -2.69
N VAL A 242 3.38 23.33 -1.69
CA VAL A 242 3.06 23.35 -0.27
C VAL A 242 3.64 24.61 0.34
N ILE A 243 2.80 25.44 0.98
CA ILE A 243 3.19 26.69 1.66
C ILE A 243 2.88 26.53 3.14
N THR A 244 3.88 26.70 3.98
CA THR A 244 3.74 26.70 5.44
C THR A 244 3.77 28.14 5.96
N LEU A 245 2.72 28.57 6.63
CA LEU A 245 2.65 29.87 7.31
C LEU A 245 2.94 29.69 8.80
N GLN A 246 3.93 30.41 9.31
CA GLN A 246 4.21 30.52 10.74
C GLN A 246 3.41 31.69 11.32
N ILE A 247 2.20 31.42 11.76
CA ILE A 247 1.26 32.45 12.23
C ILE A 247 1.79 33.26 13.42
N ASN A 248 2.42 32.59 14.38
CA ASN A 248 3.02 33.26 15.55
C ASN A 248 4.15 34.24 15.17
N ARG A 249 4.88 33.99 14.09
CA ARG A 249 5.91 34.91 13.61
C ARG A 249 5.32 36.10 12.86
N THR A 250 4.23 35.86 12.12
CA THR A 250 3.48 36.92 11.42
C THR A 250 2.79 37.91 12.38
N VAL A 251 2.56 37.53 13.63
CA VAL A 251 1.97 38.39 14.68
C VAL A 251 3.05 39.16 15.47
N GLN A 252 4.31 38.78 15.37
CA GLN A 252 5.45 39.39 16.05
C GLN A 252 6.13 40.51 15.26
N ASP A 253 5.93 40.56 13.96
CA ASP A 253 6.41 41.58 13.02
C ASP A 253 5.26 42.60 12.75
#